data_70dc51a1c4577640db8a51263673531f
#
_entry.id   70dc51a1c4577640db8a51263673531f
#
_cell.length_a   1.000
_cell.length_b   1.000
_cell.length_c   1.000
_cell.angle_alpha   90.00
_cell.angle_beta   90.00
_cell.angle_gamma   90.00
#
_symmetry.space_group_name_H-M   'P 1'
#
loop_
_entity.id
_entity.type
_entity.pdbx_description
1 polymer ?
#
loop_
_entity_poly.entity_id
_entity_poly.type
_entity_poly.pdbx_seq_one_letter_code
_entity_poly.pdbx_strand_id
1 'polypeptide(L)'
;NKNAIDTLNDKIMPKLLEKFPNLKLVLTGGGFNKKLPWVINKGIVKKKDLYNLIYYSKCMCVPLKFGSGTRIKIIEAMAVGAIVVSTIKGIEGIDLKSKNPPFVTDNIKKIRHIITTVISKNKDLKKKSSKQRNYYFEKYSMKRITENFIKQNIRF
;
A
#
# COMPACT_ATOMS: atom_id res chain seq x y z
N ASN A 1 -1.57 9.66 9.75
CA ASN A 1 -2.11 9.45 8.38
C ASN A 1 -2.47 10.75 7.65
N LYS A 2 -2.78 11.86 8.38
CA LYS A 2 -3.14 13.15 7.77
C LYS A 2 -2.08 13.62 6.75
N ASN A 3 -0.81 13.62 7.13
CA ASN A 3 0.29 14.04 6.25
C ASN A 3 0.37 13.23 4.92
N ALA A 4 0.10 11.92 4.96
CA ALA A 4 0.07 11.10 3.76
C ALA A 4 -1.10 11.50 2.84
N ILE A 5 -2.28 11.76 3.43
CA ILE A 5 -3.46 12.21 2.69
C ILE A 5 -3.21 13.58 2.05
N ASP A 6 -2.63 14.52 2.78
CA ASP A 6 -2.27 15.84 2.26
C ASP A 6 -1.25 15.71 1.11
N THR A 7 -0.23 14.85 1.28
CA THR A 7 0.74 14.57 0.21
C THR A 7 0.08 13.97 -1.04
N LEU A 8 -0.87 13.05 -0.87
CA LEU A 8 -1.64 12.49 -1.99
C LEU A 8 -2.47 13.56 -2.70
N ASN A 9 -3.22 14.36 -1.95
CA ASN A 9 -4.14 15.33 -2.51
C ASN A 9 -3.44 16.54 -3.13
N ASP A 10 -2.38 17.05 -2.50
CA ASP A 10 -1.79 18.32 -2.90
C ASP A 10 -0.61 18.14 -3.87
N LYS A 11 0.09 16.98 -3.79
CA LYS A 11 1.34 16.79 -4.53
C LYS A 11 1.32 15.64 -5.54
N ILE A 12 0.47 14.63 -5.35
CA ILE A 12 0.45 13.43 -6.20
C ILE A 12 -0.73 13.47 -7.15
N MET A 13 -1.95 13.53 -6.64
CA MET A 13 -3.17 13.42 -7.44
C MET A 13 -3.31 14.49 -8.52
N PRO A 14 -3.06 15.80 -8.27
CA PRO A 14 -3.25 16.81 -9.31
C PRO A 14 -2.44 16.51 -10.58
N LYS A 15 -1.19 16.07 -10.42
CA LYS A 15 -0.32 15.71 -11.56
C LYS A 15 -0.67 14.39 -12.23
N LEU A 16 -1.29 13.48 -11.53
CA LEU A 16 -1.80 12.23 -12.12
C LEU A 16 -3.10 12.47 -12.90
N LEU A 17 -3.94 13.38 -12.44
CA LEU A 17 -5.21 13.73 -13.10
C LEU A 17 -5.02 14.44 -14.43
N GLU A 18 -3.92 15.16 -14.63
CA GLU A 18 -3.55 15.72 -15.95
C GLU A 18 -3.47 14.62 -17.03
N LYS A 19 -3.00 13.42 -16.66
CA LYS A 19 -2.85 12.28 -17.57
C LYS A 19 -4.00 11.28 -17.49
N PHE A 20 -4.62 11.15 -16.33
CA PHE A 20 -5.71 10.21 -16.05
C PHE A 20 -6.89 10.93 -15.39
N PRO A 21 -7.71 11.68 -16.16
CA PRO A 21 -8.78 12.54 -15.60
C PRO A 21 -9.81 11.79 -14.74
N ASN A 22 -10.03 10.52 -15.05
CA ASN A 22 -11.00 9.66 -14.34
C ASN A 22 -10.40 8.91 -13.14
N LEU A 23 -9.11 9.14 -12.80
CA LEU A 23 -8.48 8.48 -11.67
C LEU A 23 -9.16 8.90 -10.37
N LYS A 24 -9.39 7.94 -9.49
CA LYS A 24 -9.95 8.18 -8.16
C LYS A 24 -8.98 7.75 -7.07
N LEU A 25 -8.93 8.54 -6.01
CA LEU A 25 -8.26 8.20 -4.75
C LEU A 25 -9.33 7.67 -3.78
N VAL A 26 -9.24 6.39 -3.43
CA VAL A 26 -10.14 5.78 -2.44
C VAL A 26 -9.49 5.86 -1.07
N LEU A 27 -10.18 6.47 -0.12
CA LEU A 27 -9.79 6.57 1.28
C LEU A 27 -10.70 5.71 2.15
N THR A 28 -10.12 5.01 3.11
CA THR A 28 -10.83 4.23 4.13
C THR A 28 -10.36 4.61 5.52
N GLY A 29 -11.25 4.51 6.51
CA GLY A 29 -11.00 4.92 7.89
C GLY A 29 -11.59 6.29 8.20
N GLY A 30 -11.38 6.78 9.42
CA GLY A 30 -11.90 8.08 9.86
C GLY A 30 -10.92 9.24 9.61
N GLY A 31 -11.42 10.47 9.83
CA GLY A 31 -10.59 11.67 9.93
C GLY A 31 -10.30 12.42 8.62
N PHE A 32 -10.99 12.10 7.52
CA PHE A 32 -10.91 12.88 6.29
C PHE A 32 -12.29 13.42 5.91
N ASN A 33 -12.46 14.74 5.98
CA ASN A 33 -13.75 15.42 5.72
C ASN A 33 -13.72 16.34 4.48
N LYS A 34 -12.58 16.47 3.80
CA LYS A 34 -12.46 17.33 2.63
C LYS A 34 -13.13 16.69 1.42
N LYS A 35 -14.09 17.36 0.81
CA LYS A 35 -14.74 16.92 -0.44
C LYS A 35 -13.88 17.35 -1.62
N LEU A 36 -13.35 16.39 -2.38
CA LEU A 36 -12.60 16.63 -3.62
C LEU A 36 -13.17 15.75 -4.73
N PRO A 37 -13.30 16.24 -5.98
CA PRO A 37 -13.94 15.50 -7.07
C PRO A 37 -13.31 14.14 -7.38
N TRP A 38 -12.03 13.99 -7.07
CA TRP A 38 -11.27 12.75 -7.30
C TRP A 38 -11.18 11.84 -6.07
N VAL A 39 -11.76 12.22 -4.92
CA VAL A 39 -11.71 11.43 -3.69
C VAL A 39 -13.01 10.69 -3.48
N ILE A 40 -12.92 9.38 -3.27
CA ILE A 40 -14.00 8.53 -2.78
C ILE A 40 -13.67 8.18 -1.33
N ASN A 41 -14.34 8.85 -0.39
CA ASN A 41 -14.20 8.54 1.04
C ASN A 41 -15.23 7.45 1.42
N LYS A 42 -14.74 6.26 1.75
CA LYS A 42 -15.57 5.11 2.17
C LYS A 42 -15.76 5.02 3.69
N GLY A 43 -15.09 5.91 4.46
CA GLY A 43 -15.14 5.82 5.91
C GLY A 43 -14.63 4.49 6.46
N ILE A 44 -15.20 4.05 7.57
CA ILE A 44 -14.89 2.75 8.18
C ILE A 44 -15.62 1.67 7.39
N VAL A 45 -14.87 0.71 6.86
CA VAL A 45 -15.38 -0.42 6.07
C VAL A 45 -15.11 -1.75 6.75
N LYS A 46 -15.91 -2.77 6.48
CA LYS A 46 -15.65 -4.14 6.93
C LYS A 46 -14.35 -4.67 6.31
N LYS A 47 -13.67 -5.58 7.00
CA LYS A 47 -12.38 -6.13 6.58
C LYS A 47 -12.42 -6.76 5.17
N LYS A 48 -13.51 -7.48 4.85
CA LYS A 48 -13.74 -8.07 3.52
C LYS A 48 -13.78 -7.00 2.43
N ASP A 49 -14.50 -5.91 2.68
CA ASP A 49 -14.64 -4.82 1.71
C ASP A 49 -13.33 -4.06 1.52
N LEU A 50 -12.57 -3.86 2.62
CA LEU A 50 -11.23 -3.29 2.56
C LEU A 50 -10.31 -4.11 1.64
N TYR A 51 -10.30 -5.44 1.80
CA TYR A 51 -9.47 -6.31 0.97
C TYR A 51 -9.90 -6.29 -0.49
N ASN A 52 -11.20 -6.26 -0.78
CA ASN A 52 -11.71 -6.09 -2.14
C ASN A 52 -11.26 -4.74 -2.74
N LEU A 53 -11.42 -3.63 -2.01
CA LEU A 53 -10.97 -2.32 -2.47
C LEU A 53 -9.46 -2.31 -2.80
N ILE A 54 -8.64 -2.90 -1.93
CA ILE A 54 -7.20 -3.00 -2.13
C ILE A 54 -6.87 -3.87 -3.34
N TYR A 55 -7.49 -5.05 -3.47
CA TYR A 55 -7.24 -6.00 -4.55
C TYR A 55 -7.59 -5.43 -5.94
N TYR A 56 -8.74 -4.76 -6.04
CA TYR A 56 -9.18 -4.17 -7.31
C TYR A 56 -8.56 -2.79 -7.60
N SER A 57 -7.86 -2.19 -6.66
CA SER A 57 -7.14 -0.94 -6.91
C SER A 57 -5.97 -1.13 -7.88
N LYS A 58 -5.56 -0.07 -8.55
CA LYS A 58 -4.34 -0.08 -9.38
C LYS A 58 -3.09 -0.23 -8.53
N CYS A 59 -3.03 0.49 -7.41
CA CYS A 59 -1.99 0.38 -6.40
C CYS A 59 -2.47 0.95 -5.07
N MET A 60 -1.76 0.60 -4.00
CA MET A 60 -1.86 1.26 -2.70
C MET A 60 -0.66 2.20 -2.54
N CYS A 61 -0.92 3.49 -2.37
CA CYS A 61 0.13 4.49 -2.17
C CYS A 61 0.18 4.95 -0.71
N VAL A 62 1.36 4.86 -0.08
CA VAL A 62 1.58 5.19 1.34
C VAL A 62 2.75 6.16 1.48
N PRO A 63 2.57 7.46 1.15
CA PRO A 63 3.64 8.46 1.16
C PRO A 63 3.81 9.08 2.56
N LEU A 64 4.03 8.26 3.58
CA LEU A 64 4.24 8.71 4.96
C LEU A 64 5.61 9.36 5.12
N LYS A 65 5.67 10.49 5.80
CA LYS A 65 6.92 11.16 6.20
C LYS A 65 7.24 10.93 7.67
N PHE A 66 6.21 10.76 8.51
CA PHE A 66 6.31 10.64 9.95
C PHE A 66 5.41 9.50 10.45
N GLY A 67 5.66 9.07 11.68
CA GLY A 67 4.91 8.05 12.39
C GLY A 67 5.79 6.88 12.80
N SER A 68 5.35 6.11 13.80
CA SER A 68 6.02 4.93 14.36
C SER A 68 5.21 3.66 14.16
N GLY A 69 5.83 2.51 14.36
CA GLY A 69 5.21 1.19 14.35
C GLY A 69 5.09 0.55 12.97
N THR A 70 5.00 -0.78 12.97
CA THR A 70 4.87 -1.60 11.76
C THR A 70 3.58 -1.30 11.01
N ARG A 71 3.67 -1.15 9.71
CA ARG A 71 2.55 -0.80 8.83
C ARG A 71 1.75 -2.04 8.42
N ILE A 72 1.00 -2.62 9.35
CA ILE A 72 0.19 -3.83 9.13
C ILE A 72 -0.65 -3.73 7.85
N LYS A 73 -1.25 -2.58 7.56
CA LYS A 73 -2.04 -2.36 6.35
C LYS A 73 -1.25 -2.55 5.04
N ILE A 74 0.05 -2.28 5.04
CA ILE A 74 0.91 -2.55 3.89
C ILE A 74 1.15 -4.05 3.75
N ILE A 75 1.41 -4.74 4.86
CA ILE A 75 1.56 -6.21 4.86
C ILE A 75 0.28 -6.88 4.37
N GLU A 76 -0.88 -6.46 4.86
CA GLU A 76 -2.19 -6.94 4.39
C GLU A 76 -2.38 -6.67 2.90
N ALA A 77 -2.03 -5.47 2.42
CA ALA A 77 -2.13 -5.14 1.00
C ALA A 77 -1.24 -6.03 0.11
N MET A 78 0.00 -6.27 0.53
CA MET A 78 0.91 -7.17 -0.19
C MET A 78 0.42 -8.63 -0.14
N ALA A 79 -0.15 -9.07 0.98
CA ALA A 79 -0.72 -10.41 1.14
C ALA A 79 -1.95 -10.64 0.27
N VAL A 80 -2.73 -9.61 -0.07
CA VAL A 80 -3.81 -9.72 -1.06
C VAL A 80 -3.35 -9.50 -2.50
N GLY A 81 -2.06 -9.25 -2.73
CA GLY A 81 -1.47 -9.09 -4.05
C GLY A 81 -1.61 -7.68 -4.64
N ALA A 82 -1.72 -6.66 -3.80
CA ALA A 82 -1.72 -5.28 -4.27
C ALA A 82 -0.32 -4.79 -4.61
N ILE A 83 -0.22 -3.94 -5.62
CA ILE A 83 1.00 -3.18 -5.88
C ILE A 83 1.11 -2.07 -4.85
N VAL A 84 2.21 -2.03 -4.10
CA VAL A 84 2.44 -1.00 -3.07
C VAL A 84 3.50 -0.02 -3.55
N VAL A 85 3.20 1.26 -3.40
CA VAL A 85 4.13 2.39 -3.63
C VAL A 85 4.24 3.16 -2.32
N SER A 86 5.43 3.28 -1.76
CA SER A 86 5.62 3.84 -0.43
C SER A 86 6.88 4.68 -0.31
N THR A 87 6.95 5.47 0.73
CA THR A 87 8.20 6.09 1.23
C THR A 87 8.98 5.10 2.09
N ILE A 88 10.25 5.39 2.36
CA ILE A 88 11.08 4.61 3.29
C ILE A 88 10.37 4.54 4.66
N LYS A 89 9.86 5.67 5.16
CA LYS A 89 9.11 5.70 6.42
C LYS A 89 7.81 4.90 6.38
N GLY A 90 7.19 4.83 5.22
CA GLY A 90 5.94 4.08 5.05
C GLY A 90 6.10 2.57 5.16
N ILE A 91 7.28 2.03 4.87
CA ILE A 91 7.57 0.58 4.93
C ILE A 91 8.47 0.19 6.11
N GLU A 92 8.71 1.09 7.05
CA GLU A 92 9.53 0.83 8.22
C GLU A 92 9.06 -0.43 8.97
N GLY A 93 9.99 -1.32 9.30
CA GLY A 93 9.70 -2.60 9.96
C GLY A 93 9.17 -3.72 9.06
N ILE A 94 9.12 -3.51 7.74
CA ILE A 94 8.71 -4.54 6.78
C ILE A 94 9.94 -5.14 6.09
N ASP A 95 10.05 -6.46 6.08
CA ASP A 95 11.12 -7.14 5.36
C ASP A 95 10.90 -7.10 3.84
N LEU A 96 11.90 -6.60 3.13
CA LEU A 96 11.88 -6.42 1.67
C LEU A 96 12.62 -7.52 0.89
N LYS A 97 12.98 -8.64 1.54
CA LYS A 97 13.72 -9.76 0.89
C LYS A 97 12.91 -10.52 -0.17
N SER A 98 11.68 -10.13 -0.44
CA SER A 98 10.89 -10.67 -1.55
C SER A 98 11.55 -10.42 -2.89
N LYS A 99 11.45 -11.36 -3.84
CA LYS A 99 11.87 -11.18 -5.25
C LYS A 99 11.14 -10.03 -5.97
N ASN A 100 10.01 -9.58 -5.44
CA ASN A 100 9.22 -8.47 -5.97
C ASN A 100 8.85 -7.53 -4.81
N PRO A 101 9.78 -6.71 -4.30
CA PRO A 101 9.50 -5.79 -3.21
C PRO A 101 8.53 -4.68 -3.67
N PRO A 102 7.88 -3.99 -2.71
CA PRO A 102 7.13 -2.78 -3.02
C PRO A 102 8.04 -1.71 -3.65
N PHE A 103 7.44 -0.78 -4.37
CA PHE A 103 8.17 0.37 -4.86
C PHE A 103 8.40 1.37 -3.72
N VAL A 104 9.66 1.69 -3.43
CA VAL A 104 10.04 2.53 -2.29
C VAL A 104 10.86 3.72 -2.74
N THR A 105 10.40 4.91 -2.41
CA THR A 105 11.14 6.16 -2.66
C THR A 105 10.52 7.32 -1.89
N ASP A 106 11.34 8.23 -1.36
CA ASP A 106 10.88 9.48 -0.75
C ASP A 106 10.68 10.61 -1.76
N ASN A 107 11.11 10.40 -3.01
CA ASN A 107 10.99 11.39 -4.07
C ASN A 107 9.59 11.39 -4.67
N ILE A 108 8.83 12.45 -4.47
CA ILE A 108 7.45 12.60 -4.95
C ILE A 108 7.35 12.52 -6.49
N LYS A 109 8.32 13.04 -7.22
CA LYS A 109 8.34 12.93 -8.70
C LYS A 109 8.47 11.46 -9.12
N LYS A 110 9.34 10.69 -8.44
CA LYS A 110 9.48 9.23 -8.67
C LYS A 110 8.21 8.47 -8.29
N ILE A 111 7.56 8.80 -7.16
CA ILE A 111 6.27 8.20 -6.77
C ILE A 111 5.25 8.39 -7.90
N ARG A 112 5.08 9.61 -8.41
CA ARG A 112 4.17 9.89 -9.52
C ARG A 112 4.51 9.08 -10.78
N HIS A 113 5.78 9.03 -11.15
CA HIS A 113 6.23 8.25 -12.30
C HIS A 113 5.91 6.75 -12.15
N ILE A 114 6.18 6.17 -10.98
CA ILE A 114 5.85 4.77 -10.68
C ILE A 114 4.34 4.54 -10.80
N ILE A 115 3.51 5.39 -10.18
CA ILE A 115 2.04 5.26 -10.25
C ILE A 115 1.57 5.37 -11.71
N THR A 116 2.08 6.32 -12.48
CA THR A 116 1.80 6.44 -13.91
C THR A 116 2.11 5.15 -14.67
N THR A 117 3.28 4.56 -14.41
CA THR A 117 3.69 3.29 -15.03
C THR A 117 2.76 2.13 -14.61
N VAL A 118 2.40 2.06 -13.34
CA VAL A 118 1.48 1.04 -12.81
C VAL A 118 0.10 1.15 -13.47
N ILE A 119 -0.43 2.35 -13.65
CA ILE A 119 -1.72 2.56 -14.29
C ILE A 119 -1.68 2.16 -15.77
N SER A 120 -0.60 2.54 -16.49
CA SER A 120 -0.44 2.30 -17.94
C SER A 120 -0.10 0.84 -18.27
N LYS A 121 0.71 0.14 -17.44
CA LYS A 121 1.24 -1.23 -17.70
C LYS A 121 0.67 -2.29 -16.76
N ASN A 122 -0.60 -2.25 -16.47
CA ASN A 122 -1.25 -2.99 -15.36
C ASN A 122 -1.09 -4.54 -15.41
N LYS A 123 -1.10 -5.18 -16.61
CA LYS A 123 -1.10 -6.65 -16.72
C LYS A 123 0.18 -7.31 -16.17
N ASP A 124 1.35 -6.82 -16.56
CA ASP A 124 2.63 -7.41 -16.15
C ASP A 124 2.93 -7.19 -14.66
N LEU A 125 2.53 -6.02 -14.14
CA LEU A 125 2.73 -5.68 -12.74
C LEU A 125 1.78 -6.45 -11.82
N LYS A 126 0.55 -6.76 -12.26
CA LYS A 126 -0.35 -7.66 -11.53
C LYS A 126 0.20 -9.08 -11.44
N LYS A 127 0.82 -9.60 -12.49
CA LYS A 127 1.49 -10.91 -12.46
C LYS A 127 2.65 -10.94 -11.48
N LYS A 128 3.43 -9.84 -11.38
CA LYS A 128 4.48 -9.69 -10.37
C LYS A 128 3.92 -9.62 -8.96
N SER A 129 2.85 -8.87 -8.73
CA SER A 129 2.24 -8.73 -7.41
C SER A 129 1.62 -10.02 -6.89
N SER A 130 1.05 -10.86 -7.77
CA SER A 130 0.53 -12.18 -7.36
C SER A 130 1.64 -13.15 -6.91
N LYS A 131 2.84 -13.08 -7.48
CA LYS A 131 4.00 -13.84 -6.98
C LYS A 131 4.50 -13.34 -5.62
N GLN A 132 4.38 -12.05 -5.36
CA GLN A 132 4.71 -11.42 -4.10
C GLN A 132 3.74 -11.83 -2.98
N ARG A 133 2.46 -12.01 -3.32
CA ARG A 133 1.37 -12.37 -2.40
C ARG A 133 1.72 -13.56 -1.50
N ASN A 134 2.18 -14.66 -2.08
CA ASN A 134 2.48 -15.88 -1.34
C ASN A 134 3.59 -15.65 -0.31
N TYR A 135 4.66 -14.93 -0.71
CA TYR A 135 5.75 -14.61 0.21
C TYR A 135 5.27 -13.84 1.45
N TYR A 136 4.47 -12.79 1.26
CA TYR A 136 4.01 -11.98 2.39
C TYR A 136 2.92 -12.68 3.21
N PHE A 137 2.04 -13.44 2.55
CA PHE A 137 1.02 -14.23 3.22
C PHE A 137 1.65 -15.29 4.13
N GLU A 138 2.62 -16.03 3.63
CA GLU A 138 3.32 -17.05 4.43
C GLU A 138 4.13 -16.43 5.54
N LYS A 139 4.93 -15.40 5.25
CA LYS A 139 5.83 -14.80 6.21
C LYS A 139 5.13 -14.16 7.41
N TYR A 140 4.01 -13.49 7.16
CA TYR A 140 3.27 -12.73 8.18
C TYR A 140 1.97 -13.42 8.62
N SER A 141 1.76 -14.70 8.28
CA SER A 141 0.64 -15.46 8.84
C SER A 141 0.84 -15.67 10.34
N MET A 142 -0.26 -15.70 11.09
CA MET A 142 -0.21 -15.94 12.55
C MET A 142 0.51 -17.24 12.88
N LYS A 143 0.27 -18.31 12.10
CA LYS A 143 0.99 -19.58 12.24
C LYS A 143 2.50 -19.40 12.18
N ARG A 144 3.00 -18.69 11.17
CA ARG A 144 4.44 -18.47 10.97
C ARG A 144 5.06 -17.58 12.06
N ILE A 145 4.33 -16.54 12.47
CA ILE A 145 4.75 -15.66 13.58
C ILE A 145 4.89 -16.48 14.88
N THR A 146 3.91 -17.33 15.19
CA THR A 146 3.92 -18.19 16.38
C THR A 146 5.06 -19.22 16.30
N GLU A 147 5.24 -19.90 15.17
CA GLU A 147 6.34 -20.87 14.98
C GLU A 147 7.73 -20.21 15.17
N ASN A 148 7.93 -19.01 14.63
CA ASN A 148 9.18 -18.28 14.78
C ASN A 148 9.40 -17.85 16.24
N PHE A 149 8.36 -17.39 16.93
CA PHE A 149 8.44 -17.03 18.35
C PHE A 149 8.84 -18.23 19.21
N ILE A 150 8.21 -19.39 18.99
CA ILE A 150 8.52 -20.63 19.72
C ILE A 150 10.00 -21.04 19.49
N LYS A 151 10.45 -21.04 18.24
CA LYS A 151 11.83 -21.39 17.89
C LYS A 151 12.89 -20.48 18.51
N GLN A 152 12.57 -19.21 18.68
CA GLN A 152 13.51 -18.21 19.20
C GLN A 152 13.53 -18.13 20.74
N ASN A 153 12.41 -18.42 21.39
CA ASN A 153 12.23 -18.14 22.82
C ASN A 153 11.98 -19.38 23.69
N ILE A 154 11.63 -20.52 23.07
CA ILE A 154 11.36 -21.76 23.81
C ILE A 154 12.38 -22.79 23.33
N ARG A 155 13.36 -23.09 24.18
CA ARG A 155 14.25 -24.26 24.04
C ARG A 155 13.59 -25.43 24.76
N PHE A 156 13.20 -26.45 24.02
CA PHE A 156 12.82 -27.74 24.59
C PHE A 156 14.07 -28.54 24.97
#